data_52e8250e88c934b8677abf785c56b919
#
_entry.id   52e8250e88c934b8677abf785c56b919
#
_cell.length_a   1.000
_cell.length_b   1.000
_cell.length_c   1.000
_cell.angle_alpha   90.00
_cell.angle_beta   90.00
_cell.angle_gamma   90.00
#
_symmetry.space_group_name_H-M   'P 1'
#
loop_
_entity.id
_entity.type
_entity.pdbx_description
1 polymer ?
#
loop_
_entity_poly.entity_id
_entity_poly.type
_entity_poly.pdbx_seq_one_letter_code
_entity_poly.pdbx_strand_id
1 'polypeptide(L)'
;MRVIIDKDIPFLNEVFPLDIEVLHLAPEEITSQTVRDADALFVRTRTRINEELLRGSKVRFVATATIGFDHIDQDYCRKEGIHWVSCPGCNAQAVCDYIEEAIASFNSSPFRGRSGGGFTIGIVGYGNVGKLVAQMAYRHG
;
A
#
# COMPACT_ATOMS: atom_id res chain seq x y z
N MET A 1 -16.52 5.45 18.30
CA MET A 1 -15.43 4.67 17.73
C MET A 1 -14.25 5.60 17.47
N ARG A 2 -13.04 5.19 17.86
CA ARG A 2 -11.82 5.99 17.70
C ARG A 2 -10.87 5.34 16.69
N VAL A 3 -10.47 6.09 15.69
CA VAL A 3 -9.63 5.62 14.59
C VAL A 3 -8.34 6.43 14.55
N ILE A 4 -7.20 5.76 14.45
CA ILE A 4 -5.90 6.40 14.24
C ILE A 4 -5.43 6.12 12.81
N ILE A 5 -4.99 7.17 12.14
CA ILE A 5 -4.55 7.14 10.75
C ILE A 5 -3.13 7.70 10.68
N ASP A 6 -2.23 6.96 10.02
CA ASP A 6 -0.94 7.51 9.60
C ASP A 6 -1.19 8.71 8.67
N LYS A 7 -0.73 9.89 9.06
CA LYS A 7 -0.98 11.16 8.36
C LYS A 7 -0.48 11.18 6.90
N ASP A 8 0.44 10.28 6.57
CA ASP A 8 0.98 10.15 5.20
C ASP A 8 0.08 9.28 4.29
N ILE A 9 -1.09 8.83 4.77
CA ILE A 9 -2.10 8.18 3.93
C ILE A 9 -3.02 9.27 3.36
N PRO A 10 -3.01 9.50 2.03
CA PRO A 10 -3.83 10.54 1.42
C PRO A 10 -5.31 10.14 1.35
N PHE A 11 -6.20 11.13 1.18
CA PHE A 11 -7.62 10.98 0.82
C PHE A 11 -8.51 10.27 1.85
N LEU A 12 -8.10 10.15 3.11
CA LEU A 12 -8.93 9.51 4.15
C LEU A 12 -9.78 10.49 4.98
N ASN A 13 -9.63 11.80 4.81
CA ASN A 13 -10.29 12.80 5.67
C ASN A 13 -11.82 12.81 5.54
N GLU A 14 -12.36 12.40 4.38
CA GLU A 14 -13.79 12.47 4.07
C GLU A 14 -14.47 11.08 4.04
N VAL A 15 -13.72 10.03 4.40
CA VAL A 15 -14.21 8.64 4.25
C VAL A 15 -15.02 8.20 5.46
N PHE A 16 -14.79 8.81 6.63
CA PHE A 16 -15.40 8.38 7.88
C PHE A 16 -16.67 9.18 8.20
N PRO A 17 -17.71 8.53 8.74
CA PRO A 17 -18.88 9.21 9.27
C PRO A 17 -18.51 10.22 10.38
N LEU A 18 -19.32 11.26 10.55
CA LEU A 18 -19.06 12.38 11.49
C LEU A 18 -19.06 11.97 12.97
N ASP A 19 -19.60 10.83 13.31
CA ASP A 19 -19.65 10.26 14.67
C ASP A 19 -18.39 9.46 15.04
N ILE A 20 -17.41 9.37 14.13
CA ILE A 20 -16.13 8.69 14.36
C ILE A 20 -15.07 9.72 14.72
N GLU A 21 -14.43 9.52 15.85
CA GLU A 21 -13.25 10.30 16.24
C GLU A 21 -12.04 9.82 15.42
N VAL A 22 -11.51 10.68 14.56
CA VAL A 22 -10.35 10.38 13.71
C VAL A 22 -9.15 11.20 14.16
N LEU A 23 -8.03 10.52 14.42
CA LEU A 23 -6.75 11.12 14.76
C LEU A 23 -5.73 10.83 13.68
N HIS A 24 -5.16 11.88 13.09
CA HIS A 24 -4.04 11.78 12.15
C HIS A 24 -2.72 11.96 12.92
N LEU A 25 -1.90 10.92 12.94
CA LEU A 25 -0.63 10.90 13.67
C LEU A 25 0.53 10.60 12.72
N ALA A 26 1.69 11.17 13.02
CA ALA A 26 2.93 10.73 12.38
C ALA A 26 3.26 9.29 12.82
N PRO A 27 3.94 8.49 12.00
CA PRO A 27 4.31 7.12 12.38
C PRO A 27 5.02 7.02 13.74
N GLU A 28 5.82 8.01 14.08
CA GLU A 28 6.56 8.10 15.35
C GLU A 28 5.65 8.38 16.56
N GLU A 29 4.47 8.95 16.32
CA GLU A 29 3.47 9.26 17.35
C GLU A 29 2.50 8.09 17.57
N ILE A 30 2.49 7.08 16.68
CA ILE A 30 1.69 5.86 16.84
C ILE A 30 2.44 4.93 17.81
N THR A 31 2.16 5.09 19.08
CA THR A 31 2.80 4.39 20.20
C THR A 31 1.80 3.56 20.97
N SER A 32 2.26 2.67 21.85
CA SER A 32 1.39 1.86 22.71
C SER A 32 0.47 2.71 23.62
N GLN A 33 0.87 3.93 23.93
CA GLN A 33 0.03 4.85 24.68
C GLN A 33 -1.09 5.44 23.81
N THR A 34 -0.75 5.91 22.60
CA THR A 34 -1.72 6.56 21.70
C THR A 34 -2.75 5.57 21.15
N VAL A 35 -2.36 4.30 20.91
CA VAL A 35 -3.28 3.28 20.39
C VAL A 35 -4.15 2.62 21.46
N ARG A 36 -3.91 2.88 22.73
CA ARG A 36 -4.56 2.17 23.84
C ARG A 36 -6.08 2.16 23.77
N ASP A 37 -6.67 3.31 23.42
CA ASP A 37 -8.12 3.51 23.36
C ASP A 37 -8.65 3.55 21.91
N ALA A 38 -7.82 3.24 20.93
CA ALA A 38 -8.24 3.15 19.54
C ALA A 38 -8.95 1.83 19.25
N ASP A 39 -9.97 1.89 18.40
CA ASP A 39 -10.69 0.72 17.91
C ASP A 39 -10.09 0.20 16.60
N ALA A 40 -9.56 1.11 15.77
CA ALA A 40 -8.97 0.78 14.46
C ALA A 40 -7.73 1.61 14.15
N LEU A 41 -6.81 1.01 13.40
CA LEU A 41 -5.59 1.66 12.89
C LEU A 41 -5.52 1.58 11.37
N PHE A 42 -5.16 2.69 10.74
CA PHE A 42 -4.79 2.76 9.33
C PHE A 42 -3.31 3.15 9.25
N VAL A 43 -2.48 2.24 8.79
CA VAL A 43 -1.02 2.36 8.88
C VAL A 43 -0.33 2.18 7.54
N ARG A 44 0.96 2.50 7.53
CA ARG A 44 1.90 2.19 6.46
C ARG A 44 3.07 1.38 7.02
N THR A 45 4.04 1.04 6.18
CA THR A 45 5.17 0.17 6.51
C THR A 45 6.06 0.64 7.66
N ARG A 46 6.02 1.94 8.02
CA ARG A 46 6.83 2.51 9.12
C ARG A 46 6.29 2.16 10.51
N THR A 47 5.02 1.82 10.63
CA THR A 47 4.40 1.42 11.90
C THR A 47 4.37 -0.10 11.99
N ARG A 48 5.09 -0.66 12.94
CA ARG A 48 5.06 -2.11 13.21
C ARG A 48 3.84 -2.47 14.03
N ILE A 49 3.02 -3.36 13.50
CA ILE A 49 1.86 -3.93 14.18
C ILE A 49 2.30 -5.24 14.84
N ASN A 50 2.52 -5.20 16.14
CA ASN A 50 3.03 -6.31 16.92
C ASN A 50 2.53 -6.24 18.37
N GLU A 51 2.92 -7.22 19.19
CA GLU A 51 2.57 -7.27 20.60
C GLU A 51 3.04 -6.04 21.39
N GLU A 52 4.22 -5.49 21.07
CA GLU A 52 4.77 -4.32 21.76
C GLU A 52 3.85 -3.09 21.60
N LEU A 53 3.34 -2.87 20.38
CA LEU A 53 2.43 -1.76 20.09
C LEU A 53 1.03 -2.00 20.66
N LEU A 54 0.48 -3.22 20.51
CA LEU A 54 -0.95 -3.46 20.69
C LEU A 54 -1.34 -4.11 22.01
N ARG A 55 -0.38 -4.54 22.83
CA ARG A 55 -0.68 -5.19 24.11
C ARG A 55 -1.54 -4.28 25.01
N GLY A 56 -2.71 -4.80 25.39
CA GLY A 56 -3.66 -4.07 26.25
C GLY A 56 -4.41 -2.93 25.56
N SER A 57 -4.31 -2.79 24.25
CA SER A 57 -5.12 -1.85 23.48
C SER A 57 -6.53 -2.40 23.20
N LYS A 58 -7.44 -1.50 22.80
CA LYS A 58 -8.79 -1.86 22.34
C LYS A 58 -8.85 -2.19 20.84
N VAL A 59 -7.73 -2.10 20.12
CA VAL A 59 -7.68 -2.28 18.67
C VAL A 59 -8.23 -3.64 18.26
N ARG A 60 -9.16 -3.64 17.30
CA ARG A 60 -9.76 -4.84 16.71
C ARG A 60 -9.61 -4.89 15.19
N PHE A 61 -9.22 -3.78 14.59
CA PHE A 61 -9.05 -3.69 13.15
C PHE A 61 -7.78 -2.93 12.77
N VAL A 62 -7.04 -3.45 11.80
CA VAL A 62 -5.87 -2.80 11.21
C VAL A 62 -5.96 -2.85 9.70
N ALA A 63 -5.85 -1.71 9.04
CA ALA A 63 -5.69 -1.62 7.59
C ALA A 63 -4.30 -1.08 7.25
N THR A 64 -3.59 -1.75 6.35
CA THR A 64 -2.37 -1.17 5.79
C THR A 64 -2.61 -0.62 4.39
N ALA A 65 -2.24 0.65 4.18
CA ALA A 65 -2.32 1.32 2.89
C ALA A 65 -1.14 0.95 1.96
N THR A 66 -0.50 -0.18 2.22
CA THR A 66 0.62 -0.71 1.44
C THR A 66 0.33 -2.13 0.98
N ILE A 67 0.94 -2.54 -0.14
CA ILE A 67 0.79 -3.89 -0.68
C ILE A 67 1.48 -4.91 0.22
N GLY A 68 2.74 -4.60 0.62
CA GLY A 68 3.50 -5.42 1.56
C GLY A 68 2.95 -5.31 2.98
N PHE A 69 3.01 -6.39 3.72
CA PHE A 69 2.50 -6.52 5.09
C PHE A 69 3.53 -7.11 6.07
N ASP A 70 4.82 -7.06 5.75
CA ASP A 70 5.91 -7.58 6.60
C ASP A 70 6.03 -6.87 7.95
N HIS A 71 5.41 -5.67 8.06
CA HIS A 71 5.30 -4.90 9.30
C HIS A 71 4.14 -5.36 10.20
N ILE A 72 3.32 -6.33 9.76
CA ILE A 72 2.19 -6.87 10.52
C ILE A 72 2.54 -8.26 11.07
N ASP A 73 2.57 -8.39 12.38
CA ASP A 73 2.66 -9.69 13.07
C ASP A 73 1.30 -10.39 12.98
N GLN A 74 1.18 -11.24 11.95
CA GLN A 74 -0.06 -11.96 11.66
C GLN A 74 -0.42 -12.97 12.74
N ASP A 75 0.58 -13.59 13.36
CA ASP A 75 0.34 -14.60 14.40
C ASP A 75 -0.18 -13.93 15.67
N TYR A 76 0.39 -12.80 16.05
CA TYR A 76 -0.12 -11.98 17.13
C TYR A 76 -1.55 -11.50 16.85
N CYS A 77 -1.81 -10.93 15.68
CA CYS A 77 -3.15 -10.48 15.30
C CYS A 77 -4.18 -11.62 15.37
N ARG A 78 -3.83 -12.81 14.87
CA ARG A 78 -4.70 -14.00 14.92
C ARG A 78 -4.99 -14.43 16.35
N LYS A 79 -3.97 -14.46 17.21
CA LYS A 79 -4.08 -14.84 18.62
C LYS A 79 -4.99 -13.88 19.40
N GLU A 80 -4.88 -12.59 19.16
CA GLU A 80 -5.64 -11.56 19.87
C GLU A 80 -7.00 -11.23 19.20
N GLY A 81 -7.35 -11.92 18.11
CA GLY A 81 -8.61 -11.68 17.40
C GLY A 81 -8.65 -10.31 16.69
N ILE A 82 -7.49 -9.78 16.31
CA ILE A 82 -7.38 -8.52 15.57
C ILE A 82 -7.50 -8.83 14.08
N HIS A 83 -8.53 -8.29 13.44
CA HIS A 83 -8.68 -8.40 11.99
C HIS A 83 -7.76 -7.40 11.29
N TRP A 84 -7.03 -7.85 10.27
CA TRP A 84 -6.20 -6.95 9.46
C TRP A 84 -6.42 -7.17 7.98
N VAL A 85 -6.24 -6.10 7.19
CA VAL A 85 -6.40 -6.11 5.74
C VAL A 85 -5.26 -5.36 5.06
N SER A 86 -4.93 -5.79 3.85
CA SER A 86 -4.13 -5.06 2.87
C SER A 86 -4.91 -5.00 1.56
N CYS A 87 -4.43 -4.21 0.59
CA CYS A 87 -5.09 -4.06 -0.70
C CYS A 87 -4.14 -4.42 -1.85
N PRO A 88 -3.79 -5.71 -2.01
CA PRO A 88 -2.84 -6.13 -3.04
C PRO A 88 -3.39 -5.84 -4.44
N GLY A 89 -2.58 -5.17 -5.26
CA GLY A 89 -2.94 -4.81 -6.63
C GLY A 89 -3.73 -3.51 -6.79
N CYS A 90 -4.10 -2.82 -5.71
CA CYS A 90 -4.88 -1.57 -5.80
C CYS A 90 -4.20 -0.47 -6.65
N ASN A 91 -2.87 -0.44 -6.71
CA ASN A 91 -2.10 0.50 -7.52
C ASN A 91 -1.50 -0.13 -8.79
N ALA A 92 -1.82 -1.39 -9.11
CA ALA A 92 -1.16 -2.12 -10.20
C ALA A 92 -1.38 -1.45 -11.56
N GLN A 93 -2.57 -0.87 -11.80
CA GLN A 93 -2.85 -0.14 -13.03
C GLN A 93 -2.00 1.13 -13.13
N ALA A 94 -1.94 1.93 -12.07
CA ALA A 94 -1.13 3.16 -12.07
C ALA A 94 0.37 2.89 -12.30
N VAL A 95 0.88 1.77 -11.77
CA VAL A 95 2.26 1.33 -12.04
C VAL A 95 2.42 0.90 -13.50
N CYS A 96 1.44 0.20 -14.07
CA CYS A 96 1.44 -0.18 -15.49
C CYS A 96 1.44 1.07 -16.39
N ASP A 97 0.58 2.04 -16.11
CA ASP A 97 0.48 3.29 -16.86
C ASP A 97 1.82 4.08 -16.82
N TYR A 98 2.44 4.15 -15.64
CA TYR A 98 3.77 4.74 -15.49
C TYR A 98 4.83 4.03 -16.35
N ILE A 99 4.81 2.71 -16.40
CA ILE A 99 5.74 1.92 -17.23
C ILE A 99 5.49 2.18 -18.71
N GLU A 100 4.22 2.25 -19.14
CA GLU A 100 3.83 2.56 -20.51
C GLU A 100 4.36 3.93 -20.96
N GLU A 101 4.17 4.96 -20.14
CA GLU A 101 4.69 6.31 -20.38
C GLU A 101 6.22 6.34 -20.42
N ALA A 102 6.89 5.63 -19.52
CA ALA A 102 8.35 5.54 -19.48
C ALA A 102 8.90 4.89 -20.77
N ILE A 103 8.25 3.83 -21.25
CA ILE A 103 8.62 3.15 -22.52
C ILE A 103 8.37 4.08 -23.70
N ALA A 104 7.25 4.78 -23.75
CA ALA A 104 6.92 5.75 -24.81
C ALA A 104 7.96 6.87 -24.85
N SER A 105 8.31 7.42 -23.69
CA SER A 105 9.35 8.45 -23.57
C SER A 105 10.72 7.94 -24.02
N PHE A 106 11.11 6.73 -23.66
CA PHE A 106 12.35 6.10 -24.11
C PHE A 106 12.37 5.91 -25.63
N ASN A 107 11.26 5.47 -26.22
CA ASN A 107 11.11 5.28 -27.66
C ASN A 107 11.21 6.60 -28.46
N SER A 108 10.80 7.71 -27.86
CA SER A 108 10.88 9.05 -28.47
C SER A 108 12.24 9.70 -28.25
N SER A 109 13.13 9.10 -27.46
CA SER A 109 14.45 9.65 -27.11
C SER A 109 15.42 9.60 -28.31
N PRO A 110 16.19 10.66 -28.54
CA PRO A 110 17.25 10.68 -29.57
C PRO A 110 18.39 9.69 -29.30
N PHE A 111 18.47 9.15 -28.07
CA PHE A 111 19.43 8.11 -27.70
C PHE A 111 19.09 6.71 -28.21
N ARG A 112 17.89 6.49 -28.73
CA ARG A 112 17.54 5.26 -29.41
C ARG A 112 18.29 5.21 -30.75
N GLY A 113 19.25 4.28 -30.87
CA GLY A 113 19.94 4.06 -32.13
C GLY A 113 18.94 3.79 -33.26
N ARG A 114 19.25 4.24 -34.48
CA ARG A 114 18.41 4.25 -35.68
C ARG A 114 17.93 2.86 -36.20
N SER A 115 17.96 1.82 -35.40
CA SER A 115 17.45 0.50 -35.75
C SER A 115 15.95 0.49 -35.59
N GLY A 116 15.22 0.57 -36.69
CA GLY A 116 13.73 0.53 -36.73
C GLY A 116 13.13 -0.83 -36.34
N GLY A 117 13.79 -1.58 -35.46
CA GLY A 117 13.27 -2.83 -34.90
C GLY A 117 12.57 -2.61 -33.57
N GLY A 118 11.53 -3.38 -33.30
CA GLY A 118 10.90 -3.46 -31.98
C GLY A 118 11.91 -3.78 -30.89
N PHE A 119 11.56 -3.55 -29.65
CA PHE A 119 12.39 -3.95 -28.51
C PHE A 119 11.67 -5.05 -27.70
N THR A 120 12.45 -5.88 -27.07
CA THR A 120 11.94 -6.96 -26.23
C THR A 120 11.94 -6.54 -24.77
N ILE A 121 10.81 -6.75 -24.09
CA ILE A 121 10.67 -6.50 -22.66
C ILE A 121 10.79 -7.82 -21.91
N GLY A 122 11.72 -7.90 -20.95
CA GLY A 122 11.79 -8.99 -19.99
C GLY A 122 11.00 -8.64 -18.72
N ILE A 123 10.06 -9.51 -18.32
CA ILE A 123 9.26 -9.31 -17.09
C ILE A 123 9.70 -10.34 -16.07
N VAL A 124 10.24 -9.84 -14.94
CA VAL A 124 10.60 -10.69 -13.79
C VAL A 124 9.53 -10.52 -12.72
N GLY A 125 8.72 -11.57 -12.51
CA GLY A 125 7.55 -11.56 -11.64
C GLY A 125 6.24 -11.35 -12.42
N TYR A 126 5.36 -12.35 -12.36
CA TYR A 126 4.08 -12.35 -13.08
C TYR A 126 2.89 -12.24 -12.13
N GLY A 127 2.97 -11.24 -11.22
CA GLY A 127 1.92 -10.86 -10.26
C GLY A 127 0.95 -9.83 -10.82
N ASN A 128 0.34 -9.02 -9.93
CA ASN A 128 -0.67 -8.01 -10.32
C ASN A 128 -0.13 -7.00 -11.36
N VAL A 129 1.07 -6.46 -11.15
CA VAL A 129 1.69 -5.52 -12.08
C VAL A 129 2.21 -6.23 -13.34
N GLY A 130 2.97 -7.32 -13.15
CA GLY A 130 3.60 -8.02 -14.30
C GLY A 130 2.60 -8.51 -15.34
N LYS A 131 1.41 -8.95 -14.91
CA LYS A 131 0.32 -9.34 -15.82
C LYS A 131 -0.18 -8.16 -16.66
N LEU A 132 -0.39 -7.00 -16.03
CA LEU A 132 -0.84 -5.79 -16.73
C LEU A 132 0.21 -5.29 -17.71
N VAL A 133 1.49 -5.27 -17.30
CA VAL A 133 2.60 -4.89 -18.18
C VAL A 133 2.73 -5.84 -19.37
N ALA A 134 2.57 -7.16 -19.16
CA ALA A 134 2.58 -8.12 -20.27
C ALA A 134 1.42 -7.89 -21.25
N GLN A 135 0.22 -7.61 -20.74
CA GLN A 135 -0.94 -7.29 -21.57
C GLN A 135 -0.75 -5.97 -22.33
N MET A 136 -0.18 -4.96 -21.69
CA MET A 136 0.16 -3.68 -22.31
C MET A 136 1.18 -3.90 -23.43
N ALA A 137 2.28 -4.59 -23.15
CA ALA A 137 3.32 -4.89 -24.14
C ALA A 137 2.75 -5.64 -25.36
N TYR A 138 1.88 -6.62 -25.14
CA TYR A 138 1.22 -7.36 -26.24
C TYR A 138 0.33 -6.48 -27.12
N ARG A 139 -0.36 -5.49 -26.55
CA ARG A 139 -1.21 -4.53 -27.30
C ARG A 139 -0.40 -3.61 -28.21
N HIS A 140 0.86 -3.34 -27.83
CA HIS A 140 1.76 -2.47 -28.59
C HIS A 140 2.66 -3.22 -29.60
N GLY A 141 2.52 -4.55 -29.74
CA GLY A 141 3.30 -5.40 -30.65
C GLY A 141 4.68 -5.66 -30.13
#